data_6b368387a706112c0fb2b41d1e207dd0
#
_entry.id   6b368387a706112c0fb2b41d1e207dd0
#
_cell.length_a   1.000
_cell.length_b   1.000
_cell.length_c   1.000
_cell.angle_alpha   90.00
_cell.angle_beta   90.00
_cell.angle_gamma   90.00
#
_symmetry.space_group_name_H-M   'P 1'
#
loop_
_entity.id
_entity.type
_entity.pdbx_description
1 polymer ?
#
loop_
_entity_poly.entity_id
_entity_poly.type
_entity_poly.pdbx_seq_one_letter_code
_entity_poly.pdbx_strand_id
1 'polypeptide(L)'
;MPRVLRESRPGKKQRPTDSLISGRGLSVSYPDKDAPGVLLKLGKRVPGGAGPDGDIVGFSTTCPHKGFPLTYNRADHSLNCPGHYSRFDCDAGGQQIWGQATQNLPQYAPRVETNGDIYAEGIDELLYGRLSNVL
;
A
#
# COMPACT_ATOMS: atom_id res chain seq x y z
N MET A 1 11.26 11.86 3.33
CA MET A 1 10.81 12.94 2.48
C MET A 1 9.47 12.63 1.85
N PRO A 2 8.46 13.51 1.97
CA PRO A 2 7.16 13.24 1.36
C PRO A 2 7.23 13.18 -0.16
N ARG A 3 6.49 12.26 -0.75
CA ARG A 3 6.40 12.14 -2.20
C ARG A 3 4.94 11.98 -2.60
N VAL A 4 4.55 12.63 -3.70
CA VAL A 4 3.23 12.45 -4.26
C VAL A 4 3.15 11.05 -4.89
N LEU A 5 2.07 10.33 -4.55
CA LEU A 5 1.81 9.01 -5.13
C LEU A 5 1.01 9.17 -6.40
N ARG A 6 1.43 8.50 -7.46
CA ARG A 6 0.76 8.54 -8.76
C ARG A 6 0.53 7.13 -9.24
N GLU A 7 -0.53 6.96 -10.02
CA GLU A 7 -0.80 5.69 -10.65
C GLU A 7 0.38 5.27 -11.54
N SER A 8 0.81 4.00 -11.41
CA SER A 8 1.98 3.49 -12.13
C SER A 8 1.72 3.23 -13.60
N ARG A 9 0.45 3.16 -14.05
CA ARG A 9 0.13 2.89 -15.45
C ARG A 9 0.47 4.07 -16.34
N PRO A 10 1.17 3.84 -17.46
CA PRO A 10 1.51 4.92 -18.39
C PRO A 10 0.28 5.65 -18.94
N GLY A 11 0.42 6.95 -19.19
CA GLY A 11 -0.63 7.76 -19.81
C GLY A 11 -1.70 8.27 -18.86
N LYS A 12 -1.72 7.84 -17.60
CA LYS A 12 -2.67 8.34 -16.62
C LYS A 12 -2.15 9.62 -15.99
N LYS A 13 -2.94 10.70 -16.07
CA LYS A 13 -2.59 12.02 -15.54
C LYS A 13 -3.55 12.50 -14.47
N GLN A 14 -4.52 11.69 -14.09
CA GLN A 14 -5.49 12.04 -13.05
C GLN A 14 -4.85 11.99 -11.67
N ARG A 15 -5.39 12.78 -10.75
CA ARG A 15 -4.99 12.70 -9.34
C ARG A 15 -5.35 11.33 -8.78
N PRO A 16 -4.54 10.79 -7.83
CA PRO A 16 -4.82 9.46 -7.27
C PRO A 16 -6.23 9.31 -6.70
N THR A 17 -6.75 10.34 -6.02
CA THR A 17 -8.10 10.27 -5.45
C THR A 17 -9.19 10.15 -6.52
N ASP A 18 -8.96 10.66 -7.73
CA ASP A 18 -9.92 10.52 -8.82
C ASP A 18 -10.02 9.07 -9.33
N SER A 19 -8.94 8.30 -9.15
CA SER A 19 -8.85 6.92 -9.60
C SER A 19 -9.20 5.90 -8.50
N LEU A 20 -9.24 6.33 -7.23
CA LEU A 20 -9.55 5.44 -6.12
C LEU A 20 -11.04 5.13 -6.07
N ILE A 21 -11.35 3.86 -6.18
CA ILE A 21 -12.71 3.34 -6.09
C ILE A 21 -12.72 2.32 -4.95
N SER A 22 -13.75 2.41 -4.08
CA SER A 22 -13.88 1.48 -2.97
C SER A 22 -13.82 0.02 -3.46
N GLY A 23 -12.95 -0.77 -2.83
CA GLY A 23 -12.77 -2.18 -3.16
C GLY A 23 -11.80 -2.45 -4.30
N ARG A 24 -11.14 -1.44 -4.86
CA ARG A 24 -10.15 -1.62 -5.94
C ARG A 24 -8.82 -1.02 -5.54
N GLY A 25 -7.72 -1.69 -5.94
CA GLY A 25 -6.39 -1.20 -5.70
C GLY A 25 -5.89 -0.31 -6.83
N LEU A 26 -5.13 0.73 -6.48
CA LEU A 26 -4.45 1.59 -7.43
C LEU A 26 -2.96 1.36 -7.30
N SER A 27 -2.31 0.91 -8.38
CA SER A 27 -0.87 0.64 -8.38
C SER A 27 -0.08 1.93 -8.32
N VAL A 28 0.88 1.97 -7.39
CA VAL A 28 1.79 3.11 -7.21
C VAL A 28 3.21 2.58 -6.97
N SER A 29 4.18 3.48 -6.82
CA SER A 29 5.54 3.13 -6.41
C SER A 29 6.02 4.11 -5.35
N TYR A 30 6.64 3.60 -4.29
CA TYR A 30 7.17 4.41 -3.21
C TYR A 30 8.15 3.56 -2.38
N PRO A 31 9.32 4.08 -1.99
CA PRO A 31 9.80 5.46 -2.14
C PRO A 31 10.37 5.77 -3.53
N ASP A 32 10.49 4.79 -4.40
CA ASP A 32 11.03 4.98 -5.75
C ASP A 32 10.32 4.04 -6.74
N LYS A 33 10.70 4.12 -8.02
CA LYS A 33 10.07 3.36 -9.11
C LYS A 33 10.25 1.84 -8.97
N ASP A 34 11.23 1.39 -8.20
CA ASP A 34 11.53 -0.03 -8.04
C ASP A 34 10.83 -0.64 -6.82
N ALA A 35 10.01 0.13 -6.14
CA ALA A 35 9.29 -0.29 -4.95
C ALA A 35 7.78 -0.25 -5.19
N PRO A 36 7.20 -1.30 -5.78
CA PRO A 36 5.78 -1.31 -6.11
C PRO A 36 4.92 -1.32 -4.86
N GLY A 37 3.77 -0.70 -4.96
CA GLY A 37 2.80 -0.64 -3.88
C GLY A 37 1.38 -0.46 -4.40
N VAL A 38 0.44 -0.39 -3.48
CA VAL A 38 -0.97 -0.24 -3.79
C VAL A 38 -1.62 0.76 -2.82
N LEU A 39 -2.47 1.64 -3.36
CA LEU A 39 -3.38 2.46 -2.58
C LEU A 39 -4.76 1.81 -2.60
N LEU A 40 -5.42 1.79 -1.45
CA LEU A 40 -6.73 1.18 -1.27
C LEU A 40 -7.66 2.15 -0.57
N LYS A 41 -8.93 2.17 -1.02
CA LYS A 41 -10.02 2.83 -0.31
C LYS A 41 -10.92 1.73 0.24
N LEU A 42 -10.93 1.57 1.57
CA LEU A 42 -11.54 0.40 2.21
C LEU A 42 -13.01 0.59 2.57
N GLY A 43 -13.51 1.82 2.55
CA GLY A 43 -14.92 2.11 2.83
C GLY A 43 -15.27 2.21 4.31
N LYS A 44 -14.28 2.09 5.19
CA LYS A 44 -14.45 2.26 6.64
C LYS A 44 -13.14 2.77 7.24
N ARG A 45 -13.24 3.49 8.36
CA ARG A 45 -12.04 3.98 9.07
C ARG A 45 -11.20 2.81 9.57
N VAL A 46 -9.89 2.86 9.28
CA VAL A 46 -8.95 1.79 9.65
C VAL A 46 -7.65 2.41 10.20
N PRO A 47 -6.84 1.63 10.95
CA PRO A 47 -5.54 2.12 11.41
C PRO A 47 -4.65 2.56 10.24
N GLY A 48 -4.05 3.73 10.38
CA GLY A 48 -3.18 4.30 9.35
C GLY A 48 -3.92 4.86 8.15
N GLY A 49 -5.24 4.91 8.17
CA GLY A 49 -6.05 5.43 7.08
C GLY A 49 -6.05 6.95 7.01
N ALA A 50 -6.11 7.49 5.80
CA ALA A 50 -6.12 8.92 5.53
C ALA A 50 -7.38 9.33 4.78
N GLY A 51 -7.52 10.64 4.53
CA GLY A 51 -8.67 11.20 3.84
C GLY A 51 -9.84 11.49 4.77
N PRO A 52 -10.95 12.03 4.22
CA PRO A 52 -12.08 12.44 5.06
C PRO A 52 -12.74 11.27 5.81
N ASP A 53 -12.70 10.07 5.23
CA ASP A 53 -13.30 8.88 5.85
C ASP A 53 -12.29 8.03 6.63
N GLY A 54 -11.00 8.40 6.62
CA GLY A 54 -9.95 7.65 7.30
C GLY A 54 -9.77 6.24 6.75
N ASP A 55 -10.04 6.02 5.47
CA ASP A 55 -10.08 4.69 4.85
C ASP A 55 -9.10 4.50 3.70
N ILE A 56 -8.27 5.50 3.41
CA ILE A 56 -7.27 5.40 2.34
C ILE A 56 -5.96 4.94 2.96
N VAL A 57 -5.51 3.75 2.54
CA VAL A 57 -4.27 3.13 3.02
C VAL A 57 -3.36 2.80 1.84
N GLY A 58 -2.08 2.65 2.11
CA GLY A 58 -1.11 2.24 1.13
C GLY A 58 -0.17 1.21 1.70
N PHE A 59 0.18 0.22 0.89
CA PHE A 59 1.07 -0.87 1.30
C PHE A 59 2.07 -1.18 0.21
N SER A 60 3.26 -1.62 0.60
CA SER A 60 4.16 -2.30 -0.32
C SER A 60 3.50 -3.58 -0.81
N THR A 61 3.66 -3.88 -2.10
CA THR A 61 3.15 -5.14 -2.68
C THR A 61 4.25 -6.16 -2.89
N THR A 62 5.38 -5.99 -2.21
CA THR A 62 6.47 -6.97 -2.19
C THR A 62 6.41 -7.73 -0.88
N CYS A 63 6.25 -9.06 -0.95
CA CYS A 63 6.12 -9.89 0.25
C CYS A 63 7.40 -9.81 1.10
N PRO A 64 7.31 -9.45 2.39
CA PRO A 64 8.50 -9.34 3.23
C PRO A 64 9.19 -10.67 3.51
N HIS A 65 8.55 -11.80 3.22
CA HIS A 65 9.16 -13.11 3.39
C HIS A 65 10.22 -13.41 2.30
N LYS A 66 9.83 -13.33 1.00
CA LYS A 66 10.72 -13.71 -0.11
C LYS A 66 10.65 -12.76 -1.31
N GLY A 67 9.97 -11.63 -1.19
CA GLY A 67 9.94 -10.64 -2.25
C GLY A 67 9.00 -10.94 -3.41
N PHE A 68 8.10 -11.91 -3.29
CA PHE A 68 7.09 -12.17 -4.31
C PHE A 68 6.06 -11.04 -4.38
N PRO A 69 5.53 -10.73 -5.57
CA PRO A 69 4.46 -9.75 -5.68
C PRO A 69 3.18 -10.25 -5.02
N LEU A 70 2.50 -9.35 -4.31
CA LEU A 70 1.26 -9.66 -3.59
C LEU A 70 0.05 -9.39 -4.45
N THR A 71 -1.02 -10.18 -4.23
CA THR A 71 -2.31 -10.03 -4.89
C THR A 71 -3.34 -9.55 -3.88
N TYR A 72 -4.09 -8.49 -4.23
CA TYR A 72 -5.14 -7.96 -3.37
C TYR A 72 -6.45 -8.72 -3.57
N ASN A 73 -7.03 -9.17 -2.45
CA ASN A 73 -8.36 -9.78 -2.43
C ASN A 73 -9.33 -8.76 -1.84
N ARG A 74 -10.20 -8.20 -2.69
CA ARG A 74 -11.14 -7.16 -2.27
C ARG A 74 -12.28 -7.69 -1.40
N ALA A 75 -12.54 -9.00 -1.42
CA ALA A 75 -13.64 -9.57 -0.65
C ALA A 75 -13.35 -9.57 0.85
N ASP A 76 -12.09 -9.77 1.25
CA ASP A 76 -11.69 -9.79 2.66
C ASP A 76 -10.64 -8.73 3.00
N HIS A 77 -10.33 -7.81 2.07
CA HIS A 77 -9.34 -6.74 2.24
C HIS A 77 -7.97 -7.28 2.66
N SER A 78 -7.51 -8.33 2.01
CA SER A 78 -6.20 -8.91 2.29
C SER A 78 -5.26 -8.81 1.10
N LEU A 79 -3.95 -8.75 1.38
CA LEU A 79 -2.90 -8.90 0.39
C LEU A 79 -2.27 -10.27 0.60
N ASN A 80 -2.16 -11.06 -0.47
CA ASN A 80 -1.78 -12.45 -0.40
C ASN A 80 -0.57 -12.74 -1.26
N CYS A 81 0.36 -13.52 -0.72
CA CYS A 81 1.54 -13.99 -1.45
C CYS A 81 1.23 -15.29 -2.16
N PRO A 82 1.23 -15.31 -3.50
CA PRO A 82 0.95 -16.56 -4.22
C PRO A 82 2.08 -17.58 -4.12
N GLY A 83 3.30 -17.13 -3.79
CA GLY A 83 4.44 -18.04 -3.69
C GLY A 83 4.45 -18.89 -2.43
N HIS A 84 4.18 -18.28 -1.27
CA HIS A 84 4.27 -18.95 0.03
C HIS A 84 3.04 -18.76 0.89
N TYR A 85 1.97 -18.19 0.33
CA TYR A 85 0.64 -18.05 0.95
C TYR A 85 0.60 -17.18 2.21
N SER A 86 1.58 -16.30 2.42
CA SER A 86 1.48 -15.29 3.48
C SER A 86 0.31 -14.36 3.18
N ARG A 87 -0.45 -14.00 4.22
CA ARG A 87 -1.62 -13.13 4.10
C ARG A 87 -1.51 -11.99 5.10
N PHE A 88 -1.90 -10.80 4.64
CA PHE A 88 -1.79 -9.56 5.42
C PHE A 88 -3.14 -8.85 5.41
N ASP A 89 -3.58 -8.41 6.59
CA ASP A 89 -4.88 -7.78 6.77
C ASP A 89 -4.77 -6.27 6.54
N CYS A 90 -5.34 -5.78 5.45
CA CYS A 90 -5.31 -4.35 5.13
C CYS A 90 -6.14 -3.51 6.09
N ASP A 91 -7.15 -4.11 6.74
CA ASP A 91 -7.97 -3.42 7.75
C ASP A 91 -7.27 -3.29 9.08
N ALA A 92 -6.18 -4.02 9.30
CA ALA A 92 -5.44 -4.04 10.55
C ALA A 92 -3.97 -3.63 10.37
N GLY A 93 -3.72 -2.64 9.51
CA GLY A 93 -2.38 -2.08 9.34
C GLY A 93 -1.37 -3.01 8.70
N GLY A 94 -1.81 -3.97 7.89
CA GLY A 94 -0.91 -4.93 7.24
C GLY A 94 -0.46 -6.06 8.15
N GLN A 95 -1.18 -6.31 9.24
CA GLN A 95 -0.84 -7.39 10.16
C GLN A 95 -0.88 -8.74 9.44
N GLN A 96 0.17 -9.52 9.62
CA GLN A 96 0.19 -10.88 9.08
C GLN A 96 -0.83 -11.76 9.80
N ILE A 97 -1.69 -12.40 9.03
CA ILE A 97 -2.73 -13.30 9.57
C ILE A 97 -2.47 -14.76 9.23
N TRP A 98 -1.56 -15.03 8.31
CA TRP A 98 -1.20 -16.38 7.90
C TRP A 98 0.12 -16.38 7.17
N GLY A 99 0.92 -17.44 7.36
CA GLY A 99 2.10 -17.69 6.55
C GLY A 99 3.41 -17.47 7.30
N GLN A 100 4.50 -17.38 6.54
CA GLN A 100 5.86 -17.45 7.06
C GLN A 100 6.62 -16.12 7.03
N ALA A 101 5.94 -15.01 6.74
CA ALA A 101 6.59 -13.71 6.79
C ALA A 101 7.04 -13.41 8.22
N THR A 102 8.19 -12.73 8.34
CA THR A 102 8.80 -12.45 9.64
C THR A 102 8.43 -11.06 10.16
N GLN A 103 7.65 -10.32 9.42
CA GLN A 103 7.19 -8.98 9.80
C GLN A 103 5.82 -8.71 9.18
N ASN A 104 5.15 -7.68 9.68
CA ASN A 104 3.93 -7.20 9.04
C ASN A 104 4.26 -6.53 7.72
N LEU A 105 3.25 -6.39 6.86
CA LEU A 105 3.43 -5.75 5.57
C LEU A 105 3.75 -4.27 5.77
N PRO A 106 4.79 -3.74 5.10
CA PRO A 106 5.09 -2.32 5.20
C PRO A 106 3.91 -1.46 4.74
N GLN A 107 3.48 -0.55 5.62
CA GLN A 107 2.37 0.36 5.36
C GLN A 107 2.90 1.78 5.20
N TYR A 108 2.41 2.47 4.17
CA TYR A 108 2.70 3.89 3.96
C TYR A 108 1.97 4.74 4.99
N ALA A 109 2.53 5.90 5.27
CA ALA A 109 1.85 6.97 6.02
C ALA A 109 1.29 7.96 4.99
N PRO A 110 0.04 7.81 4.52
CA PRO A 110 -0.50 8.64 3.47
C PRO A 110 -1.08 9.95 4.02
N ARG A 111 -1.05 10.99 3.17
CA ARG A 111 -1.67 12.27 3.44
C ARG A 111 -2.41 12.72 2.19
N VAL A 112 -3.68 13.07 2.33
CA VAL A 112 -4.52 13.52 1.21
C VAL A 112 -4.61 15.05 1.26
N GLU A 113 -4.20 15.69 0.17
CA GLU A 113 -4.26 17.14 0.02
C GLU A 113 -5.63 17.58 -0.49
N THR A 114 -5.93 18.86 -0.30
CA THR A 114 -7.21 19.45 -0.73
C THR A 114 -7.41 19.38 -2.24
N ASN A 115 -6.32 19.33 -3.02
CA ASN A 115 -6.39 19.22 -4.48
C ASN A 115 -6.60 17.77 -4.97
N GLY A 116 -6.66 16.79 -4.05
CA GLY A 116 -6.86 15.39 -4.39
C GLY A 116 -5.57 14.60 -4.56
N ASP A 117 -4.41 15.21 -4.43
CA ASP A 117 -3.14 14.47 -4.46
C ASP A 117 -2.93 13.72 -3.14
N ILE A 118 -2.35 12.54 -3.24
CA ILE A 118 -2.00 11.72 -2.08
C ILE A 118 -0.47 11.67 -1.98
N TYR A 119 0.04 12.01 -0.80
CA TYR A 119 1.46 11.96 -0.50
C TYR A 119 1.75 10.81 0.44
N ALA A 120 2.87 10.13 0.24
CA ALA A 120 3.42 9.24 1.25
C ALA A 120 4.50 9.97 2.03
N GLU A 121 4.35 10.03 3.34
CA GLU A 121 5.31 10.71 4.23
C GLU A 121 6.34 9.75 4.81
N GLY A 122 6.09 8.45 4.73
CA GLY A 122 7.01 7.42 5.23
C GLY A 122 6.43 6.04 5.11
N ILE A 123 7.21 5.06 5.56
CA ILE A 123 6.83 3.64 5.63
C ILE A 123 7.21 3.14 7.03
N ASP A 124 6.34 2.33 7.63
CA ASP A 124 6.53 1.88 9.01
C ASP A 124 7.47 0.67 9.16
N GLU A 125 7.76 -0.05 8.07
CA GLU A 125 8.61 -1.24 8.10
C GLU A 125 9.63 -1.20 6.97
N LEU A 126 10.73 -1.95 7.11
CA LEU A 126 11.75 -2.03 6.07
C LEU A 126 11.23 -2.83 4.88
N LEU A 127 11.43 -2.29 3.68
CA LEU A 127 11.08 -2.99 2.45
C LEU A 127 12.01 -4.17 2.20
N TYR A 128 11.46 -5.22 1.62
CA TYR A 128 12.21 -6.43 1.31
C TYR A 128 13.41 -6.12 0.40
N GLY A 129 14.55 -6.69 0.76
CA GLY A 129 15.78 -6.57 -0.03
C GLY A 129 16.52 -5.26 0.10
N ARG A 130 16.12 -4.39 1.03
CA ARG A 130 16.77 -3.10 1.24
C ARG A 130 17.42 -3.03 2.61
N LEU A 131 18.53 -2.29 2.69
CA LEU A 131 19.17 -1.96 3.96
C LEU A 131 18.52 -0.73 4.59
N SER A 132 17.83 0.09 3.78
CA SER A 132 17.14 1.30 4.21
C SER A 132 16.05 1.63 3.21
N ASN A 133 14.94 2.21 3.68
CA ASN A 133 13.88 2.71 2.80
C ASN A 133 14.20 4.07 2.20
N VAL A 134 15.24 4.72 2.70
CA VAL A 134 15.65 6.05 2.26
C VAL A 134 16.78 5.94 1.24
N LEU A 135 16.63 6.64 0.16
CA LEU A 135 17.66 6.73 -0.87
C LEU A 135 18.56 7.92 -0.66
#